data_7d984767a7bd0c122535d2766e44a23a
#
_entry.id   7d984767a7bd0c122535d2766e44a23a
#
_cell.length_a   1.000
_cell.length_b   1.000
_cell.length_c   1.000
_cell.angle_alpha   90.00
_cell.angle_beta   90.00
_cell.angle_gamma   90.00
#
_symmetry.space_group_name_H-M   'P 1'
#
loop_
_entity.id
_entity.type
_entity.pdbx_description
1 polymer ?
#
loop_
_entity_poly.entity_id
_entity_poly.type
_entity_poly.pdbx_seq_one_letter_code
_entity_poly.pdbx_strand_id
1 'polypeptide(L)'
;MKSMKKSPKQNWESNIRRTPIILGLSAALCMPSAFSYANASDPVAGELVQSVQQGRTVTGKIIDDTGEPLIGVSVLVKGTTVGTITDFDGNYSLEVPSGKHILVISYIGYKTQDITVGKSNQDRKSVV
;
A
#
# COMPACT_ATOMS: atom_id res chain seq x y z
N MET A 1 -0.60 -37.80 31.94
CA MET A 1 0.20 -38.10 30.71
C MET A 1 0.06 -36.89 29.77
N LYS A 2 1.07 -36.02 29.75
CA LYS A 2 1.11 -34.86 28.82
C LYS A 2 1.87 -35.25 27.58
N SER A 3 1.18 -35.37 26.45
CA SER A 3 1.78 -35.60 25.15
C SER A 3 2.35 -34.25 24.63
N MET A 4 3.66 -34.13 24.64
CA MET A 4 4.37 -33.03 23.99
C MET A 4 4.39 -33.27 22.49
N LYS A 5 3.64 -32.46 21.76
CA LYS A 5 3.65 -32.41 20.29
C LYS A 5 4.89 -31.69 19.82
N LYS A 6 5.87 -32.45 19.38
CA LYS A 6 7.15 -32.00 18.83
C LYS A 6 6.91 -31.30 17.50
N SER A 7 7.26 -30.01 17.40
CA SER A 7 7.20 -29.29 16.16
C SER A 7 8.30 -29.75 15.20
N PRO A 8 8.01 -29.87 13.89
CA PRO A 8 9.04 -30.21 12.91
C PRO A 8 9.93 -28.98 12.67
N LYS A 9 11.22 -29.14 12.95
CA LYS A 9 12.25 -28.21 12.50
C LYS A 9 12.31 -28.30 10.97
N GLN A 10 11.94 -27.24 10.30
CA GLN A 10 12.16 -27.14 8.86
C GLN A 10 13.65 -26.96 8.60
N ASN A 11 14.21 -28.03 8.06
CA ASN A 11 15.55 -28.09 7.49
C ASN A 11 15.55 -27.29 6.19
N TRP A 12 16.04 -26.05 6.22
CA TRP A 12 16.15 -25.24 5.01
C TRP A 12 17.57 -25.22 4.45
N GLU A 13 18.38 -26.18 4.90
CA GLU A 13 19.72 -26.33 4.39
C GLU A 13 19.75 -27.19 3.12
N SER A 14 20.51 -26.69 2.17
CA SER A 14 20.97 -27.37 0.97
C SER A 14 20.16 -27.18 -0.30
N ASN A 15 20.39 -26.07 -0.97
CA ASN A 15 20.50 -26.10 -2.43
C ASN A 15 21.56 -25.11 -2.94
N ILE A 16 22.77 -25.23 -2.38
CA ILE A 16 23.94 -24.68 -3.05
C ILE A 16 24.32 -25.63 -4.16
N ARG A 17 23.80 -25.41 -5.33
CA ARG A 17 24.23 -26.12 -6.53
C ARG A 17 25.63 -25.61 -6.90
N ARG A 18 26.59 -26.43 -6.64
CA ARG A 18 27.97 -26.28 -7.12
C ARG A 18 27.96 -26.27 -8.64
N THR A 19 28.20 -25.11 -9.23
CA THR A 19 28.54 -25.03 -10.65
C THR A 19 30.05 -25.27 -10.82
N PRO A 20 30.47 -26.21 -11.66
CA PRO A 20 31.90 -26.41 -11.92
C PRO A 20 32.44 -25.25 -12.77
N ILE A 21 33.54 -24.70 -12.30
CA ILE A 21 34.35 -23.75 -13.06
C ILE A 21 35.08 -24.55 -14.14
N ILE A 22 34.70 -24.34 -15.39
CA ILE A 22 35.47 -24.85 -16.53
C ILE A 22 36.48 -23.80 -16.93
N LEU A 23 37.74 -24.07 -16.62
CA LEU A 23 38.90 -23.36 -17.18
C LEU A 23 38.99 -23.69 -18.65
N GLY A 24 38.69 -22.74 -19.51
CA GLY A 24 38.95 -22.77 -20.93
C GLY A 24 39.99 -21.73 -21.32
N LEU A 25 41.23 -22.13 -21.37
CA LEU A 25 42.33 -21.35 -21.90
C LEU A 25 42.26 -21.37 -23.43
N SER A 26 41.95 -20.24 -24.07
CA SER A 26 42.15 -20.07 -25.50
C SER A 26 42.66 -18.65 -25.77
N ALA A 27 43.90 -18.58 -26.13
CA ALA A 27 44.56 -17.41 -26.64
C ALA A 27 44.20 -17.26 -28.14
N ALA A 28 43.71 -16.09 -28.54
CA ALA A 28 43.71 -15.65 -29.93
C ALA A 28 43.91 -14.15 -30.01
N LEU A 29 45.03 -13.78 -30.56
CA LEU A 29 45.45 -12.48 -31.05
C LEU A 29 44.38 -11.88 -31.96
N CYS A 30 44.14 -10.57 -31.92
CA CYS A 30 44.28 -9.62 -33.01
C CYS A 30 43.34 -8.43 -32.90
N MET A 31 43.95 -7.29 -33.06
CA MET A 31 43.57 -6.00 -33.63
C MET A 31 42.84 -4.99 -32.75
N PRO A 32 43.45 -3.78 -32.62
CA PRO A 32 42.78 -2.63 -32.05
C PRO A 32 42.02 -1.88 -33.14
N SER A 33 40.73 -1.86 -33.04
CA SER A 33 39.92 -0.88 -33.76
C SER A 33 39.44 0.12 -32.75
N ALA A 34 40.05 1.28 -32.77
CA ALA A 34 39.59 2.46 -32.08
C ALA A 34 38.19 2.81 -32.61
N PHE A 35 37.16 2.47 -31.86
CA PHE A 35 35.86 3.07 -32.02
C PHE A 35 35.60 3.93 -30.81
N SER A 36 35.86 5.22 -30.99
CA SER A 36 35.37 6.28 -30.11
C SER A 36 33.84 6.26 -30.20
N TYR A 37 33.18 5.65 -29.27
CA TYR A 37 31.78 5.97 -29.01
C TYR A 37 31.71 7.02 -27.93
N ALA A 38 31.45 8.21 -28.46
CA ALA A 38 30.98 9.34 -27.71
C ALA A 38 29.81 8.93 -26.84
N ASN A 39 29.98 9.15 -25.55
CA ASN A 39 29.08 9.83 -24.68
C ASN A 39 27.60 9.59 -24.95
N ALA A 40 27.09 8.45 -24.55
CA ALA A 40 25.70 8.33 -24.19
C ALA A 40 25.62 8.70 -22.70
N SER A 41 25.21 9.92 -22.46
CA SER A 41 24.70 10.31 -21.17
C SER A 41 23.50 9.40 -20.88
N ASP A 42 23.68 8.42 -20.03
CA ASP A 42 22.55 7.69 -19.46
C ASP A 42 21.72 8.70 -18.69
N PRO A 43 20.49 8.96 -19.08
CA PRO A 43 19.57 9.59 -18.18
C PRO A 43 19.37 8.59 -17.04
N VAL A 44 19.92 8.90 -15.87
CA VAL A 44 19.50 8.30 -14.63
C VAL A 44 18.02 8.68 -14.49
N ALA A 45 17.17 7.94 -15.19
CA ALA A 45 15.79 7.86 -14.84
C ALA A 45 15.78 7.16 -13.48
N GLY A 46 15.83 7.97 -12.44
CA GLY A 46 15.41 7.52 -11.12
C GLY A 46 13.98 7.07 -11.29
N GLU A 47 13.83 5.79 -11.55
CA GLU A 47 12.56 5.10 -11.50
C GLU A 47 12.12 5.17 -10.04
N LEU A 48 11.41 6.28 -9.74
CA LEU A 48 10.58 6.33 -8.56
C LEU A 48 9.56 5.22 -8.75
N VAL A 49 9.92 4.03 -8.30
CA VAL A 49 8.96 2.96 -8.09
C VAL A 49 8.04 3.49 -6.99
N GLN A 50 7.08 4.31 -7.41
CA GLN A 50 5.91 4.56 -6.60
C GLN A 50 5.27 3.18 -6.43
N SER A 51 5.51 2.57 -5.29
CA SER A 51 4.70 1.44 -4.87
C SER A 51 3.27 1.94 -4.88
N VAL A 52 2.53 1.57 -5.90
CA VAL A 52 1.09 1.79 -5.97
C VAL A 52 0.53 0.96 -4.83
N GLN A 53 0.43 1.58 -3.68
CA GLN A 53 -0.29 1.03 -2.55
C GLN A 53 -1.73 0.93 -3.03
N GLN A 54 -2.15 -0.28 -3.38
CA GLN A 54 -3.51 -0.55 -3.80
C GLN A 54 -4.44 -0.13 -2.68
N GLY A 55 -4.96 1.09 -2.79
CA GLY A 55 -6.01 1.60 -1.96
C GLY A 55 -7.33 0.92 -2.32
N ARG A 56 -8.27 0.96 -1.40
CA ARG A 56 -9.66 0.59 -1.69
C ARG A 56 -10.56 1.79 -1.51
N THR A 57 -11.54 1.96 -2.35
CA THR A 57 -12.55 2.98 -2.19
C THR A 57 -13.54 2.56 -1.10
N VAL A 58 -13.73 3.41 -0.12
CA VAL A 58 -14.74 3.26 0.94
C VAL A 58 -15.76 4.36 0.76
N THR A 59 -17.02 3.98 0.70
CA THR A 59 -18.16 4.90 0.62
C THR A 59 -19.01 4.78 1.87
N GLY A 60 -19.72 5.85 2.20
CA GLY A 60 -20.64 5.85 3.31
C GLY A 60 -21.46 7.11 3.38
N LYS A 61 -22.39 7.15 4.34
CA LYS A 61 -23.25 8.29 4.60
C LYS A 61 -23.17 8.70 6.08
N ILE A 62 -23.05 9.98 6.31
CA ILE A 62 -23.03 10.57 7.66
C ILE A 62 -24.33 11.34 7.91
N ILE A 63 -24.96 11.00 9.01
CA ILE A 63 -26.19 11.63 9.47
C ILE A 63 -26.04 12.05 10.92
N ASP A 64 -26.87 12.98 11.36
CA ASP A 64 -27.00 13.31 12.78
C ASP A 64 -27.91 12.32 13.53
N ASP A 65 -28.12 12.60 14.81
CA ASP A 65 -29.01 11.82 15.70
C ASP A 65 -30.51 11.92 15.30
N THR A 66 -30.88 12.96 14.54
CA THR A 66 -32.23 13.14 14.01
C THR A 66 -32.44 12.40 12.67
N GLY A 67 -31.37 11.94 12.04
CA GLY A 67 -31.39 11.25 10.75
C GLY A 67 -31.18 12.17 9.54
N GLU A 68 -30.85 13.44 9.79
CA GLU A 68 -30.54 14.39 8.73
C GLU A 68 -29.11 14.21 8.20
N PRO A 69 -28.90 14.35 6.88
CA PRO A 69 -27.56 14.26 6.29
C PRO A 69 -26.69 15.44 6.69
N LEU A 70 -25.47 15.19 7.16
CA LEU A 70 -24.52 16.21 7.51
C LEU A 70 -23.61 16.56 6.33
N ILE A 71 -23.69 17.81 5.89
CA ILE A 71 -22.93 18.37 4.78
C ILE A 71 -21.60 18.95 5.27
N GLY A 72 -20.51 18.71 4.53
CA GLY A 72 -19.22 19.31 4.83
C GLY A 72 -18.49 18.70 6.03
N VAL A 73 -18.86 17.49 6.42
CA VAL A 73 -18.15 16.73 7.47
C VAL A 73 -16.78 16.29 6.93
N SER A 74 -15.74 16.52 7.69
CA SER A 74 -14.39 16.05 7.36
C SER A 74 -14.21 14.58 7.71
N VAL A 75 -13.82 13.78 6.74
CA VAL A 75 -13.52 12.35 6.87
C VAL A 75 -12.06 12.12 6.51
N LEU A 76 -11.24 11.71 7.46
CA LEU A 76 -9.80 11.52 7.30
C LEU A 76 -9.40 10.09 7.63
N VAL A 77 -8.48 9.51 6.86
CA VAL A 77 -7.87 8.21 7.22
C VAL A 77 -6.84 8.42 8.32
N LYS A 78 -7.05 7.79 9.48
CA LYS A 78 -6.19 7.94 10.65
C LYS A 78 -4.72 7.64 10.34
N GLY A 79 -3.85 8.58 10.71
CA GLY A 79 -2.40 8.45 10.49
C GLY A 79 -1.95 8.68 9.03
N THR A 80 -2.79 9.34 8.23
CA THR A 80 -2.46 9.74 6.86
C THR A 80 -2.95 11.17 6.59
N THR A 81 -2.64 11.70 5.42
CA THR A 81 -3.18 12.97 4.92
C THR A 81 -4.34 12.76 3.93
N VAL A 82 -4.78 11.51 3.76
CA VAL A 82 -5.87 11.15 2.85
C VAL A 82 -7.20 11.41 3.51
N GLY A 83 -8.02 12.25 2.89
CA GLY A 83 -9.33 12.64 3.43
C GLY A 83 -10.27 13.17 2.37
N THR A 84 -11.53 13.34 2.74
CA THR A 84 -12.60 13.91 1.92
C THR A 84 -13.60 14.66 2.81
N ILE A 85 -14.57 15.31 2.17
CA ILE A 85 -15.71 15.94 2.84
C ILE A 85 -17.02 15.33 2.32
N THR A 86 -18.07 15.36 3.14
CA THR A 86 -19.39 14.89 2.72
C THR A 86 -20.07 15.87 1.77
N ASP A 87 -20.86 15.33 0.85
CA ASP A 87 -21.70 16.06 -0.09
C ASP A 87 -23.02 16.54 0.54
N PHE A 88 -23.92 17.10 -0.29
CA PHE A 88 -25.22 17.63 0.14
C PHE A 88 -26.17 16.57 0.72
N ASP A 89 -25.96 15.31 0.36
CA ASP A 89 -26.75 14.18 0.87
C ASP A 89 -26.05 13.46 2.02
N GLY A 90 -24.92 14.01 2.51
CA GLY A 90 -24.11 13.45 3.58
C GLY A 90 -23.26 12.27 3.13
N ASN A 91 -23.15 11.98 1.83
CA ASN A 91 -22.35 10.86 1.34
C ASN A 91 -20.87 11.25 1.23
N TYR A 92 -20.00 10.27 1.41
CA TYR A 92 -18.57 10.42 1.15
C TYR A 92 -18.02 9.23 0.36
N SER A 93 -16.98 9.50 -0.39
CA SER A 93 -16.17 8.50 -1.08
C SER A 93 -14.71 8.80 -0.85
N LEU A 94 -13.96 7.82 -0.36
CA LEU A 94 -12.58 7.98 0.07
C LEU A 94 -11.75 6.77 -0.30
N GLU A 95 -10.59 7.00 -0.91
CA GLU A 95 -9.63 5.95 -1.16
C GLU A 95 -8.76 5.71 0.08
N VAL A 96 -8.90 4.53 0.67
CA VAL A 96 -8.21 4.15 1.90
C VAL A 96 -7.00 3.27 1.56
N PRO A 97 -5.78 3.68 1.90
CA PRO A 97 -4.58 2.88 1.67
C PRO A 97 -4.64 1.53 2.37
N SER A 98 -3.99 0.52 1.80
CA SER A 98 -3.90 -0.82 2.37
C SER A 98 -3.40 -0.80 3.82
N GLY A 99 -4.02 -1.61 4.67
CA GLY A 99 -3.65 -1.71 6.08
C GLY A 99 -4.19 -0.60 6.99
N LYS A 100 -4.89 0.41 6.44
CA LYS A 100 -5.58 1.44 7.22
C LYS A 100 -7.07 1.11 7.28
N HIS A 101 -7.64 1.17 8.49
CA HIS A 101 -9.02 0.74 8.73
C HIS A 101 -9.80 1.69 9.64
N ILE A 102 -9.21 2.82 10.03
CA ILE A 102 -9.85 3.78 10.93
C ILE A 102 -10.02 5.10 10.19
N LEU A 103 -11.26 5.58 10.15
CA LEU A 103 -11.61 6.91 9.68
C LEU A 103 -11.86 7.81 10.89
N VAL A 104 -11.33 9.01 10.84
CA VAL A 104 -11.58 10.07 11.80
C VAL A 104 -12.60 11.01 11.20
N ILE A 105 -13.76 11.12 11.83
CA ILE A 105 -14.85 11.98 11.39
C ILE A 105 -14.88 13.20 12.32
N SER A 106 -14.84 14.37 11.72
CA SER A 106 -14.86 15.65 12.44
C SER A 106 -15.83 16.63 11.81
N TYR A 107 -16.66 17.27 12.62
CA TYR A 107 -17.59 18.30 12.22
C TYR A 107 -17.76 19.36 13.28
N ILE A 108 -18.04 20.60 12.90
CA ILE A 108 -18.20 21.73 13.81
C ILE A 108 -19.45 21.49 14.70
N GLY A 109 -19.28 21.57 16.02
CA GLY A 109 -20.36 21.35 16.98
C GLY A 109 -20.56 19.89 17.41
N TYR A 110 -19.82 18.95 16.83
CA TYR A 110 -19.86 17.52 17.14
C TYR A 110 -18.51 17.02 17.68
N LYS A 111 -18.57 15.94 18.43
CA LYS A 111 -17.35 15.28 18.91
C LYS A 111 -16.71 14.49 17.75
N THR A 112 -15.39 14.60 17.63
CA THR A 112 -14.64 13.77 16.70
C THR A 112 -14.81 12.30 17.01
N GLN A 113 -15.10 11.49 16.01
CA GLN A 113 -15.31 10.05 16.14
C GLN A 113 -14.33 9.26 15.28
N ASP A 114 -13.85 8.15 15.84
CA ASP A 114 -13.02 7.18 15.14
C ASP A 114 -13.90 6.00 14.71
N ILE A 115 -14.04 5.78 13.42
CA ILE A 115 -14.84 4.69 12.87
C ILE A 115 -13.95 3.66 12.18
N THR A 116 -14.07 2.40 12.63
CA THR A 116 -13.34 1.30 11.98
C THR A 116 -14.11 0.82 10.75
N VAL A 117 -13.49 0.92 9.58
CA VAL A 117 -14.04 0.36 8.34
C VAL A 117 -13.62 -1.09 8.17
N GLY A 118 -14.59 -1.98 7.99
CA GLY A 118 -14.37 -3.40 7.75
C GLY A 118 -13.68 -3.65 6.39
N LYS A 119 -13.39 -4.92 6.11
CA LYS A 119 -12.78 -5.34 4.84
C LYS A 119 -13.73 -5.25 3.64
N SER A 120 -15.01 -5.14 3.87
CA SER A 120 -16.03 -5.02 2.82
C SER A 120 -16.24 -3.56 2.41
N ASN A 121 -16.43 -3.35 1.13
CA ASN A 121 -16.69 -2.06 0.48
C ASN A 121 -18.14 -1.59 0.69
N GLN A 122 -18.73 -1.85 1.88
CA GLN A 122 -20.13 -1.61 2.13
C GLN A 122 -20.37 -0.21 2.69
N ASP A 123 -21.43 0.38 2.14
CA ASP A 123 -22.07 1.60 2.57
C ASP A 123 -22.37 1.54 4.08
N ARG A 124 -21.70 2.38 4.87
CA ARG A 124 -21.91 2.44 6.31
C ARG A 124 -22.57 3.77 6.68
N LYS A 125 -23.72 3.64 7.29
CA LYS A 125 -24.40 4.74 7.93
C LYS A 125 -23.72 5.03 9.27
N SER A 126 -23.14 6.22 9.41
CA SER A 126 -22.54 6.69 10.65
C SER A 126 -23.41 7.78 11.25
N VAL A 127 -23.73 7.63 12.53
CA VAL A 127 -24.45 8.64 13.30
C VAL A 127 -23.43 9.36 14.17
N VAL A 128 -23.40 10.70 14.13
CA VAL A 128 -22.45 11.53 14.84
C VAL A 128 -23.15 12.21 16.03
#